data_7e45b4630e53033564afca4748744a0e
#
_entry.id   7e45b4630e53033564afca4748744a0e
#
_cell.length_a   1.000
_cell.length_b   1.000
_cell.length_c   1.000
_cell.angle_alpha   90.00
_cell.angle_beta   90.00
_cell.angle_gamma   90.00
#
_symmetry.space_group_name_H-M   'P 1'
#
loop_
_entity.id
_entity.type
_entity.pdbx_description
1 polymer ?
#
loop_
_entity_poly.entity_id
_entity_poly.type
_entity_poly.pdbx_seq_one_letter_code
_entity_poly.pdbx_strand_id
1 'polypeptide(L)'
;MSAFHHVSVLLEECIEGLAIKPDGIYVDGTLGGAGHSSRIAAQLTTGRLIGIDRDPVALRAAGERLQPYADRVTLVHSNFCEIKQVLQDLNIEGVDGILLDLGVSSPQLDDGARGFSYMADAPLDMRMNSEDTLSAHTVVNTWPQEELKRILYTYGEERYAPQIAAAICRRRQEAPIETTLELVDIIRSAMPAAALREKQHPAKRSFQAIRIAVNDELGAVEKVMRDAIPALNPGGRLAIITFHSLEDRIVKVGMADAAKGCTCPPNFPVCVCGNKPKVKIISRKPITSPDEELERNPRARSAKLRVCEKI
;
A
#
# COMPACT_ATOMS: atom_id res chain seq x y z
N MET A 1 -17.66 15.80 19.53
CA MET A 1 -16.73 15.31 18.50
C MET A 1 -16.27 13.93 18.96
N SER A 2 -16.75 12.85 18.34
CA SER A 2 -16.30 11.50 18.68
C SER A 2 -14.86 11.36 18.19
N ALA A 3 -13.92 11.11 19.10
CA ALA A 3 -12.56 10.77 18.76
C ALA A 3 -12.61 9.48 17.92
N PHE A 4 -12.32 9.59 16.64
CA PHE A 4 -12.28 8.48 15.73
C PHE A 4 -11.09 7.60 16.13
N HIS A 5 -11.34 6.47 16.77
CA HIS A 5 -10.31 5.50 17.11
C HIS A 5 -9.96 4.72 15.83
N HIS A 6 -8.96 5.21 15.11
CA HIS A 6 -8.34 4.44 14.03
C HIS A 6 -7.71 3.18 14.62
N VAL A 7 -8.26 2.03 14.32
CA VAL A 7 -7.70 0.72 14.67
C VAL A 7 -6.78 0.28 13.52
N SER A 8 -5.49 0.16 13.81
CA SER A 8 -4.53 -0.37 12.84
C SER A 8 -4.85 -1.81 12.50
N VAL A 9 -4.77 -2.15 11.22
CA VAL A 9 -5.09 -3.49 10.70
C VAL A 9 -3.98 -4.46 11.08
N LEU A 10 -4.33 -5.66 11.58
CA LEU A 10 -3.38 -6.72 11.94
C LEU A 10 -2.26 -6.23 12.88
N LEU A 11 -2.59 -5.36 13.84
CA LEU A 11 -1.61 -4.68 14.68
C LEU A 11 -0.72 -5.66 15.45
N GLU A 12 -1.32 -6.59 16.19
CA GLU A 12 -0.56 -7.53 17.02
C GLU A 12 0.23 -8.50 16.15
N GLU A 13 -0.33 -8.97 15.05
CA GLU A 13 0.33 -9.86 14.09
C GLU A 13 1.55 -9.19 13.41
N CYS A 14 1.49 -7.88 13.17
CA CYS A 14 2.63 -7.11 12.67
C CYS A 14 3.74 -7.00 13.70
N ILE A 15 3.39 -6.70 14.95
CA ILE A 15 4.36 -6.59 16.05
C ILE A 15 5.04 -7.92 16.30
N GLU A 16 4.28 -9.04 16.36
CA GLU A 16 4.85 -10.39 16.45
C GLU A 16 5.71 -10.73 15.23
N GLY A 17 5.21 -10.40 14.04
CA GLY A 17 5.92 -10.62 12.79
C GLY A 17 7.27 -9.92 12.74
N LEU A 18 7.36 -8.70 13.23
CA LEU A 18 8.60 -7.92 13.28
C LEU A 18 9.60 -8.43 14.33
N ALA A 19 9.15 -9.12 15.38
CA ALA A 19 9.99 -9.61 16.49
C ALA A 19 10.92 -8.50 17.04
N ILE A 20 10.31 -7.43 17.53
CA ILE A 20 10.99 -6.17 17.87
C ILE A 20 12.06 -6.39 18.95
N LYS A 21 13.28 -5.91 18.67
CA LYS A 21 14.40 -5.82 19.59
C LYS A 21 14.43 -4.41 20.19
N PRO A 22 14.59 -4.26 21.52
CA PRO A 22 14.56 -2.95 22.19
C PRO A 22 15.63 -1.95 21.72
N ASP A 23 16.74 -2.45 21.19
CA ASP A 23 17.88 -1.70 20.67
C ASP A 23 17.93 -1.61 19.12
N GLY A 24 16.95 -2.24 18.44
CA GLY A 24 16.91 -2.36 16.99
C GLY A 24 16.49 -1.08 16.29
N ILE A 25 16.75 -1.02 14.98
CA ILE A 25 16.33 0.06 14.08
C ILE A 25 15.18 -0.44 13.21
N TYR A 26 14.08 0.27 13.23
CA TYR A 26 12.85 -0.10 12.49
C TYR A 26 12.41 0.99 11.54
N VAL A 27 11.81 0.59 10.43
CA VAL A 27 11.16 1.49 9.46
C VAL A 27 9.68 1.13 9.38
N ASP A 28 8.82 2.13 9.59
CA ASP A 28 7.42 2.09 9.18
C ASP A 28 7.31 2.95 7.91
N GLY A 29 7.18 2.30 6.76
CA GLY A 29 7.18 2.98 5.45
C GLY A 29 5.82 3.57 5.07
N THR A 30 4.78 3.34 5.90
CA THR A 30 3.39 3.73 5.69
C THR A 30 2.79 4.22 6.99
N LEU A 31 3.36 5.30 7.50
CA LEU A 31 3.14 5.80 8.86
C LEU A 31 1.66 6.06 9.17
N GLY A 32 0.92 6.67 8.23
CA GLY A 32 -0.51 6.96 8.38
C GLY A 32 -0.82 7.66 9.70
N GLY A 33 -1.76 7.10 10.47
CA GLY A 33 -2.11 7.57 11.81
C GLY A 33 -1.17 7.09 12.92
N ALA A 34 0.00 6.53 12.59
CA ALA A 34 1.04 6.03 13.50
C ALA A 34 0.58 4.98 14.52
N GLY A 35 -0.40 4.14 14.17
CA GLY A 35 -0.88 3.11 15.09
C GLY A 35 0.16 2.00 15.30
N HIS A 36 0.68 1.43 14.22
CA HIS A 36 1.78 0.47 14.25
C HIS A 36 3.05 1.11 14.84
N SER A 37 3.40 2.30 14.36
CA SER A 37 4.56 3.05 14.81
C SER A 37 4.57 3.31 16.32
N SER A 38 3.43 3.65 16.92
CA SER A 38 3.32 3.83 18.37
C SER A 38 3.62 2.54 19.14
N ARG A 39 3.17 1.38 18.63
CA ARG A 39 3.43 0.08 19.26
C ARG A 39 4.88 -0.37 19.08
N ILE A 40 5.50 -0.04 17.95
CA ILE A 40 6.94 -0.27 17.73
C ILE A 40 7.74 0.64 18.68
N ALA A 41 7.49 1.96 18.68
CA ALA A 41 8.23 2.92 19.50
C ALA A 41 8.14 2.63 21.01
N ALA A 42 7.00 2.13 21.48
CA ALA A 42 6.78 1.75 22.87
C ALA A 42 7.66 0.55 23.32
N GLN A 43 8.13 -0.29 22.40
CA GLN A 43 9.01 -1.44 22.71
C GLN A 43 10.50 -1.10 22.57
N LEU A 44 10.82 0.05 21.98
CA LEU A 44 12.20 0.49 21.85
C LEU A 44 12.70 1.17 23.13
N THR A 45 13.94 0.89 23.49
CA THR A 45 14.66 1.55 24.61
C THR A 45 15.79 2.44 24.10
N THR A 46 16.76 1.86 23.44
CA THR A 46 17.89 2.55 22.78
C THR A 46 17.82 2.50 21.26
N GLY A 47 16.86 1.73 20.72
CA GLY A 47 16.61 1.60 19.29
C GLY A 47 15.97 2.86 18.68
N ARG A 48 15.79 2.84 17.35
CA ARG A 48 15.22 3.95 16.59
C ARG A 48 14.07 3.49 15.70
N LEU A 49 13.08 4.37 15.52
CA LEU A 49 12.02 4.21 14.53
C LEU A 49 12.13 5.32 13.47
N ILE A 50 12.13 4.93 12.22
CA ILE A 50 12.01 5.82 11.06
C ILE A 50 10.58 5.66 10.52
N GLY A 51 9.77 6.72 10.61
CA GLY A 51 8.44 6.76 10.04
C GLY A 51 8.45 7.50 8.71
N ILE A 52 8.04 6.85 7.63
CA ILE A 52 7.97 7.44 6.29
C ILE A 52 6.51 7.56 5.90
N ASP A 53 6.12 8.70 5.37
CA ASP A 53 4.83 8.86 4.69
C ASP A 53 4.95 9.86 3.56
N ARG A 54 4.17 9.66 2.50
CA ARG A 54 4.07 10.59 1.38
C ARG A 54 3.01 11.66 1.59
N ASP A 55 2.12 11.48 2.59
CA ASP A 55 1.06 12.43 2.92
C ASP A 55 1.52 13.38 4.04
N PRO A 56 1.67 14.69 3.75
CA PRO A 56 2.03 15.67 4.79
C PRO A 56 1.03 15.75 5.95
N VAL A 57 -0.25 15.41 5.70
CA VAL A 57 -1.30 15.38 6.73
C VAL A 57 -1.05 14.22 7.70
N ALA A 58 -0.71 13.05 7.16
CA ALA A 58 -0.36 11.88 7.97
C ALA A 58 0.86 12.16 8.86
N LEU A 59 1.91 12.76 8.29
CA LEU A 59 3.13 13.10 9.05
C LEU A 59 2.87 14.04 10.22
N ARG A 60 2.00 15.06 10.07
CA ARG A 60 1.62 15.95 11.17
C ARG A 60 0.88 15.21 12.28
N ALA A 61 -0.14 14.44 11.91
CA ALA A 61 -0.91 13.66 12.88
C ALA A 61 -0.06 12.62 13.62
N ALA A 62 0.84 11.96 12.88
CA ALA A 62 1.80 11.01 13.44
C ALA A 62 2.80 11.68 14.39
N GLY A 63 3.28 12.89 14.05
CA GLY A 63 4.18 13.67 14.91
C GLY A 63 3.56 13.98 16.27
N GLU A 64 2.29 14.36 16.29
CA GLU A 64 1.55 14.58 17.54
C GLU A 64 1.42 13.30 18.36
N ARG A 65 1.04 12.20 17.71
CA ARG A 65 0.85 10.90 18.37
C ARG A 65 2.15 10.28 18.89
N LEU A 66 3.25 10.47 18.19
CA LEU A 66 4.57 9.92 18.52
C LEU A 66 5.41 10.86 19.40
N GLN A 67 4.87 12.02 19.79
CA GLN A 67 5.54 12.98 20.66
C GLN A 67 6.14 12.36 21.94
N PRO A 68 5.50 11.39 22.63
CA PRO A 68 6.08 10.72 23.78
C PRO A 68 7.38 9.93 23.49
N TYR A 69 7.66 9.65 22.22
CA TYR A 69 8.80 8.90 21.72
C TYR A 69 9.72 9.73 20.83
N ALA A 70 9.62 11.06 20.88
CA ALA A 70 10.34 11.96 19.97
C ALA A 70 11.86 11.84 20.02
N ASP A 71 12.40 11.34 21.12
CA ASP A 71 13.85 11.06 21.34
C ASP A 71 14.38 9.92 20.46
N ARG A 72 13.51 9.03 19.99
CA ARG A 72 13.87 7.82 19.22
C ARG A 72 13.13 7.68 17.90
N VAL A 73 12.29 8.64 17.52
CA VAL A 73 11.51 8.63 16.28
C VAL A 73 12.00 9.70 15.33
N THR A 74 12.21 9.33 14.06
CA THR A 74 12.51 10.26 12.97
C THR A 74 11.41 10.16 11.93
N LEU A 75 10.75 11.27 11.58
CA LEU A 75 9.71 11.33 10.56
C LEU A 75 10.28 11.87 9.25
N VAL A 76 9.96 11.23 8.14
CA VAL A 76 10.48 11.57 6.82
C VAL A 76 9.33 11.70 5.82
N HIS A 77 9.22 12.86 5.17
CA HIS A 77 8.30 13.06 4.05
C HIS A 77 8.90 12.46 2.80
N SER A 78 8.50 11.24 2.47
CA SER A 78 8.96 10.50 1.30
C SER A 78 7.98 9.37 0.95
N ASN A 79 8.17 8.76 -0.20
CA ASN A 79 7.49 7.51 -0.54
C ASN A 79 8.30 6.33 0.01
N PHE A 80 7.65 5.31 0.54
CA PHE A 80 8.31 4.09 1.03
C PHE A 80 9.18 3.40 -0.02
N CYS A 81 8.90 3.59 -1.29
CA CYS A 81 9.74 3.06 -2.37
C CYS A 81 11.12 3.71 -2.44
N GLU A 82 11.31 4.85 -1.78
CA GLU A 82 12.62 5.54 -1.67
C GLU A 82 13.38 5.14 -0.40
N ILE A 83 12.99 4.05 0.26
CA ILE A 83 13.60 3.59 1.53
C ILE A 83 15.13 3.56 1.48
N LYS A 84 15.71 3.13 0.36
CA LYS A 84 17.15 3.09 0.19
C LYS A 84 17.80 4.49 0.32
N GLN A 85 17.22 5.50 -0.35
CA GLN A 85 17.69 6.87 -0.29
C GLN A 85 17.49 7.44 1.12
N VAL A 86 16.33 7.23 1.72
CA VAL A 86 16.03 7.68 3.10
C VAL A 86 17.05 7.14 4.10
N LEU A 87 17.38 5.85 4.02
CA LEU A 87 18.40 5.26 4.93
C LEU A 87 19.79 5.82 4.68
N GLN A 88 20.16 6.06 3.42
CA GLN A 88 21.45 6.71 3.07
C GLN A 88 21.55 8.12 3.63
N ASP A 89 20.50 8.92 3.48
CA ASP A 89 20.46 10.31 3.97
C ASP A 89 20.53 10.37 5.52
N LEU A 90 20.02 9.35 6.19
CA LEU A 90 20.10 9.20 7.65
C LEU A 90 21.38 8.50 8.13
N ASN A 91 22.31 8.12 7.23
CA ASN A 91 23.52 7.36 7.51
C ASN A 91 23.24 6.04 8.25
N ILE A 92 22.20 5.31 7.83
CA ILE A 92 21.80 4.01 8.37
C ILE A 92 22.18 2.92 7.36
N GLU A 93 23.07 2.02 7.72
CA GLU A 93 23.56 0.96 6.84
C GLU A 93 22.58 -0.22 6.75
N GLY A 94 21.84 -0.50 7.83
CA GLY A 94 20.87 -1.59 7.89
C GLY A 94 19.86 -1.43 9.01
N VAL A 95 18.71 -2.10 8.87
CA VAL A 95 17.60 -2.04 9.82
C VAL A 95 17.17 -3.43 10.27
N ASP A 96 16.62 -3.54 11.49
CA ASP A 96 16.18 -4.81 12.07
C ASP A 96 14.75 -5.17 11.69
N GLY A 97 13.98 -4.22 11.19
CA GLY A 97 12.66 -4.50 10.64
C GLY A 97 12.08 -3.39 9.79
N ILE A 98 11.27 -3.79 8.82
CA ILE A 98 10.54 -2.90 7.94
C ILE A 98 9.08 -3.33 7.94
N LEU A 99 8.17 -2.38 8.19
CA LEU A 99 6.73 -2.55 8.09
C LEU A 99 6.19 -1.71 6.93
N LEU A 100 5.33 -2.31 6.14
CA LEU A 100 4.55 -1.62 5.10
C LEU A 100 3.08 -2.03 5.24
N ASP A 101 2.20 -1.05 5.49
CA ASP A 101 0.73 -1.19 5.48
C ASP A 101 0.21 -0.52 4.20
N LEU A 102 0.14 -1.31 3.11
CA LEU A 102 -0.11 -0.77 1.77
C LEU A 102 -1.54 -0.27 1.61
N GLY A 103 -1.74 0.61 0.64
CA GLY A 103 -3.06 1.13 0.26
C GLY A 103 -3.38 2.49 0.87
N VAL A 104 -4.66 2.78 1.02
CA VAL A 104 -5.18 4.09 1.42
C VAL A 104 -5.40 4.11 2.92
N SER A 105 -4.90 5.14 3.58
CA SER A 105 -5.14 5.33 5.01
C SER A 105 -6.61 5.65 5.31
N SER A 106 -7.09 5.30 6.53
CA SER A 106 -8.47 5.63 6.91
C SER A 106 -8.77 7.12 6.86
N PRO A 107 -7.89 8.04 7.31
CA PRO A 107 -8.12 9.48 7.13
C PRO A 107 -8.31 9.90 5.66
N GLN A 108 -7.58 9.30 4.72
CA GLN A 108 -7.75 9.59 3.30
C GLN A 108 -9.11 9.13 2.76
N LEU A 109 -9.64 8.01 3.25
CA LEU A 109 -10.97 7.51 2.88
C LEU A 109 -12.11 8.31 3.56
N ASP A 110 -11.89 8.78 4.77
CA ASP A 110 -12.89 9.47 5.59
C ASP A 110 -12.98 10.96 5.26
N ASP A 111 -11.90 11.55 4.73
CA ASP A 111 -11.93 12.90 4.17
C ASP A 111 -12.52 12.88 2.77
N GLY A 112 -13.82 13.18 2.68
CA GLY A 112 -14.54 13.21 1.40
C GLY A 112 -13.87 14.11 0.36
N ALA A 113 -13.23 15.21 0.76
CA ALA A 113 -12.58 16.14 -0.16
C ALA A 113 -11.38 15.54 -0.92
N ARG A 114 -10.82 14.43 -0.44
CA ARG A 114 -9.70 13.73 -1.09
C ARG A 114 -10.12 12.86 -2.31
N GLY A 115 -11.41 12.65 -2.55
CA GLY A 115 -11.94 11.96 -3.72
C GLY A 115 -11.66 10.46 -3.83
N PHE A 116 -11.28 9.78 -2.75
CA PHE A 116 -11.05 8.33 -2.74
C PHE A 116 -12.33 7.50 -2.70
N SER A 117 -13.43 8.09 -2.21
CA SER A 117 -14.69 7.40 -2.02
C SER A 117 -15.59 7.52 -3.25
N TYR A 118 -16.18 6.40 -3.67
CA TYR A 118 -17.26 6.36 -4.66
C TYR A 118 -18.66 6.45 -4.02
N MET A 119 -18.75 6.70 -2.71
CA MET A 119 -20.01 6.77 -1.95
C MET A 119 -20.41 8.20 -1.60
N ALA A 120 -19.52 9.15 -1.73
CA ALA A 120 -19.74 10.55 -1.43
C ALA A 120 -19.28 11.41 -2.61
N ASP A 121 -19.97 12.52 -2.86
CA ASP A 121 -19.58 13.46 -3.90
C ASP A 121 -18.41 14.33 -3.45
N ALA A 122 -17.39 14.38 -4.30
CA ALA A 122 -16.14 15.08 -4.01
C ALA A 122 -15.38 15.37 -5.32
N PRO A 123 -14.41 16.30 -5.31
CA PRO A 123 -13.49 16.48 -6.43
C PRO A 123 -12.76 15.18 -6.79
N LEU A 124 -12.53 14.95 -8.08
CA LEU A 124 -11.76 13.80 -8.58
C LEU A 124 -10.25 14.01 -8.33
N ASP A 125 -9.79 13.84 -7.10
CA ASP A 125 -8.39 14.02 -6.73
C ASP A 125 -7.63 12.69 -6.66
N MET A 126 -7.88 11.87 -5.67
CA MET A 126 -7.25 10.57 -5.37
C MET A 126 -5.72 10.61 -5.17
N ARG A 127 -5.10 11.77 -5.01
CA ARG A 127 -3.66 11.85 -4.69
C ARG A 127 -3.42 11.50 -3.23
N MET A 128 -2.51 10.58 -2.95
CA MET A 128 -2.06 10.30 -1.59
C MET A 128 -1.16 11.42 -1.06
N ASN A 129 -0.25 11.93 -1.90
CA ASN A 129 0.46 13.17 -1.64
C ASN A 129 -0.25 14.34 -2.36
N SER A 130 -0.77 15.29 -1.62
CA SER A 130 -1.47 16.46 -2.19
C SER A 130 -0.59 17.38 -3.03
N GLU A 131 0.74 17.25 -2.92
CA GLU A 131 1.71 18.03 -3.69
C GLU A 131 2.01 17.43 -5.06
N ASP A 132 1.61 16.17 -5.33
CA ASP A 132 1.78 15.52 -6.62
C ASP A 132 0.94 16.23 -7.70
N THR A 133 1.41 16.22 -8.93
CA THR A 133 0.74 16.91 -10.06
C THR A 133 -0.34 16.07 -10.72
N LEU A 134 -0.21 14.73 -10.71
CA LEU A 134 -1.15 13.82 -11.35
C LEU A 134 -2.32 13.51 -10.41
N SER A 135 -3.54 13.90 -10.82
CA SER A 135 -4.78 13.62 -10.09
C SER A 135 -5.71 12.70 -10.88
N ALA A 136 -6.74 12.17 -10.22
CA ALA A 136 -7.80 11.41 -10.91
C ALA A 136 -8.52 12.25 -11.95
N HIS A 137 -8.73 13.54 -11.71
CA HIS A 137 -9.25 14.48 -12.69
C HIS A 137 -8.40 14.50 -13.96
N THR A 138 -7.09 14.62 -13.82
CA THR A 138 -6.16 14.58 -14.95
C THR A 138 -6.27 13.26 -15.72
N VAL A 139 -6.21 12.13 -15.03
CA VAL A 139 -6.30 10.79 -15.63
C VAL A 139 -7.61 10.66 -16.45
N VAL A 140 -8.75 10.97 -15.84
CA VAL A 140 -10.07 10.80 -16.44
C VAL A 140 -10.28 11.73 -17.61
N ASN A 141 -9.85 12.99 -17.51
CA ASN A 141 -10.13 14.01 -18.51
C ASN A 141 -9.11 14.08 -19.65
N THR A 142 -7.86 13.60 -19.45
CA THR A 142 -6.80 13.82 -20.46
C THR A 142 -6.22 12.54 -21.06
N TRP A 143 -6.25 11.41 -20.35
CA TRP A 143 -5.59 10.20 -20.84
C TRP A 143 -6.30 9.62 -22.07
N PRO A 144 -5.55 9.04 -23.04
CA PRO A 144 -6.12 8.35 -24.20
C PRO A 144 -7.05 7.19 -23.78
N GLN A 145 -8.06 6.91 -24.58
CA GLN A 145 -9.03 5.83 -24.32
C GLN A 145 -8.34 4.47 -24.09
N GLU A 146 -7.31 4.16 -24.87
CA GLU A 146 -6.58 2.91 -24.74
C GLU A 146 -5.82 2.81 -23.39
N GLU A 147 -5.29 3.94 -22.89
CA GLU A 147 -4.65 3.98 -21.57
C GLU A 147 -5.68 3.82 -20.44
N LEU A 148 -6.82 4.48 -20.53
CA LEU A 148 -7.92 4.29 -19.58
C LEU A 148 -8.37 2.83 -19.56
N LYS A 149 -8.60 2.25 -20.74
CA LYS A 149 -8.94 0.83 -20.89
C LYS A 149 -7.86 -0.08 -20.26
N ARG A 150 -6.58 0.21 -20.54
CA ARG A 150 -5.44 -0.56 -19.99
C ARG A 150 -5.45 -0.55 -18.47
N ILE A 151 -5.53 0.63 -17.83
CA ILE A 151 -5.51 0.69 -16.36
C ILE A 151 -6.75 0.05 -15.75
N LEU A 152 -7.93 0.28 -16.31
CA LEU A 152 -9.17 -0.34 -15.83
C LEU A 152 -9.09 -1.88 -15.89
N TYR A 153 -8.51 -2.44 -16.95
CA TYR A 153 -8.33 -3.87 -17.11
C TYR A 153 -7.22 -4.41 -16.20
N THR A 154 -6.03 -3.78 -16.20
CA THR A 154 -4.85 -4.31 -15.49
C THR A 154 -4.85 -4.02 -13.99
N TYR A 155 -5.32 -2.84 -13.56
CA TYR A 155 -5.30 -2.40 -12.16
C TYR A 155 -6.64 -2.60 -11.46
N GLY A 156 -7.73 -2.57 -12.21
CA GLY A 156 -9.08 -2.81 -11.69
C GLY A 156 -9.55 -4.26 -11.83
N GLU A 157 -8.92 -5.06 -12.68
CA GLU A 157 -9.45 -6.36 -13.12
C GLU A 157 -10.90 -6.21 -13.61
N GLU A 158 -11.19 -5.06 -14.28
CA GLU A 158 -12.54 -4.66 -14.68
C GLU A 158 -12.91 -5.26 -16.04
N ARG A 159 -13.96 -6.09 -16.05
CA ARG A 159 -14.42 -6.78 -17.26
C ARG A 159 -15.01 -5.83 -18.31
N TYR A 160 -15.58 -4.73 -17.84
CA TYR A 160 -16.24 -3.71 -18.72
C TYR A 160 -15.31 -2.55 -19.03
N ALA A 161 -13.99 -2.74 -18.88
CA ALA A 161 -12.98 -1.71 -19.12
C ALA A 161 -13.13 -1.00 -20.48
N PRO A 162 -13.36 -1.70 -21.63
CA PRO A 162 -13.54 -1.01 -22.90
C PRO A 162 -14.77 -0.10 -22.94
N GLN A 163 -15.90 -0.56 -22.40
CA GLN A 163 -17.16 0.20 -22.38
C GLN A 163 -17.05 1.42 -21.46
N ILE A 164 -16.44 1.25 -20.28
CA ILE A 164 -16.24 2.33 -19.31
C ILE A 164 -15.30 3.38 -19.88
N ALA A 165 -14.15 2.97 -20.45
CA ALA A 165 -13.20 3.90 -21.06
C ALA A 165 -13.85 4.71 -22.21
N ALA A 166 -14.65 4.05 -23.06
CA ALA A 166 -15.37 4.73 -24.13
C ALA A 166 -16.44 5.69 -23.60
N ALA A 167 -17.13 5.33 -22.51
CA ALA A 167 -18.14 6.21 -21.88
C ALA A 167 -17.48 7.46 -21.26
N ILE A 168 -16.38 7.29 -20.55
CA ILE A 168 -15.58 8.41 -20.01
C ILE A 168 -15.16 9.35 -21.15
N CYS A 169 -14.58 8.80 -22.24
CA CYS A 169 -14.12 9.60 -23.37
C CYS A 169 -15.24 10.34 -24.09
N ARG A 170 -16.45 9.78 -24.19
CA ARG A 170 -17.62 10.48 -24.74
C ARG A 170 -18.06 11.60 -23.81
N ARG A 171 -18.25 11.31 -22.53
CA ARG A 171 -18.79 12.29 -21.57
C ARG A 171 -17.90 13.53 -21.43
N ARG A 172 -16.57 13.35 -21.37
CA ARG A 172 -15.63 14.49 -21.25
C ARG A 172 -15.55 15.39 -22.49
N GLN A 173 -16.08 14.95 -23.65
CA GLN A 173 -16.22 15.82 -24.84
C GLN A 173 -17.32 16.87 -24.67
N GLU A 174 -18.32 16.59 -23.84
CA GLU A 174 -19.41 17.51 -23.53
C GLU A 174 -19.03 18.53 -22.47
N ALA A 175 -18.43 18.04 -21.38
CA ALA A 175 -17.88 18.84 -20.28
C ALA A 175 -16.87 17.98 -19.48
N PRO A 176 -15.85 18.59 -18.83
CA PRO A 176 -14.98 17.89 -17.93
C PRO A 176 -15.76 17.12 -16.86
N ILE A 177 -15.21 15.99 -16.42
CA ILE A 177 -15.75 15.17 -15.31
C ILE A 177 -15.07 15.67 -14.05
N GLU A 178 -15.83 16.33 -13.17
CA GLU A 178 -15.27 17.06 -12.03
C GLU A 178 -15.34 16.27 -10.74
N THR A 179 -16.40 15.43 -10.57
CA THR A 179 -16.66 14.82 -9.27
C THR A 179 -16.68 13.30 -9.31
N THR A 180 -16.55 12.72 -8.12
CA THR A 180 -16.58 11.26 -7.93
C THR A 180 -17.93 10.67 -8.33
N LEU A 181 -19.07 11.30 -7.99
CA LEU A 181 -20.37 10.76 -8.34
C LEU A 181 -20.68 10.91 -9.83
N GLU A 182 -20.23 11.97 -10.52
CA GLU A 182 -20.30 12.05 -11.98
C GLU A 182 -19.58 10.85 -12.62
N LEU A 183 -18.38 10.53 -12.15
CA LEU A 183 -17.64 9.36 -12.64
C LEU A 183 -18.37 8.04 -12.31
N VAL A 184 -18.97 7.91 -11.13
CA VAL A 184 -19.78 6.73 -10.76
C VAL A 184 -20.95 6.54 -11.73
N ASP A 185 -21.67 7.61 -12.07
CA ASP A 185 -22.80 7.55 -12.99
C ASP A 185 -22.38 7.15 -14.42
N ILE A 186 -21.23 7.64 -14.87
CA ILE A 186 -20.66 7.25 -16.16
C ILE A 186 -20.32 5.76 -16.17
N ILE A 187 -19.65 5.26 -15.11
CA ILE A 187 -19.31 3.84 -14.98
C ILE A 187 -20.58 2.98 -15.01
N ARG A 188 -21.58 3.35 -14.22
CA ARG A 188 -22.86 2.61 -14.14
C ARG A 188 -23.58 2.57 -15.48
N SER A 189 -23.60 3.70 -16.22
CA SER A 189 -24.23 3.77 -17.54
C SER A 189 -23.56 2.87 -18.58
N ALA A 190 -22.28 2.57 -18.41
CA ALA A 190 -21.49 1.73 -19.31
C ALA A 190 -21.62 0.23 -19.00
N MET A 191 -22.23 -0.15 -17.87
CA MET A 191 -22.34 -1.53 -17.43
C MET A 191 -23.71 -2.13 -17.70
N PRO A 192 -23.80 -3.45 -18.03
CA PRO A 192 -25.10 -4.09 -18.20
C PRO A 192 -25.83 -4.24 -16.87
N ALA A 193 -27.16 -4.25 -16.91
CA ALA A 193 -28.03 -4.33 -15.73
C ALA A 193 -27.71 -5.54 -14.81
N ALA A 194 -27.25 -6.64 -15.37
CA ALA A 194 -26.83 -7.81 -14.60
C ALA A 194 -25.63 -7.51 -13.69
N ALA A 195 -24.63 -6.77 -14.20
CA ALA A 195 -23.44 -6.39 -13.43
C ALA A 195 -23.79 -5.39 -12.31
N LEU A 196 -24.77 -4.52 -12.52
CA LEU A 196 -25.22 -3.56 -11.49
C LEU A 196 -25.90 -4.22 -10.28
N ARG A 197 -26.32 -5.50 -10.41
CA ARG A 197 -26.93 -6.30 -9.33
C ARG A 197 -25.93 -7.12 -8.55
N GLU A 198 -24.65 -7.10 -8.92
CA GLU A 198 -23.59 -7.78 -8.18
C GLU A 198 -23.47 -7.20 -6.75
N LYS A 199 -23.04 -8.03 -5.79
CA LYS A 199 -22.86 -7.63 -4.38
C LYS A 199 -21.88 -6.48 -4.20
N GLN A 200 -20.92 -6.37 -5.10
CA GLN A 200 -19.86 -5.36 -5.06
C GLN A 200 -20.32 -4.08 -5.79
N HIS A 201 -20.00 -2.91 -5.23
CA HIS A 201 -20.34 -1.64 -5.88
C HIS A 201 -19.73 -1.55 -7.28
N PRO A 202 -20.49 -1.14 -8.32
CA PRO A 202 -20.03 -1.14 -9.72
C PRO A 202 -18.75 -0.34 -9.96
N ALA A 203 -18.60 0.81 -9.29
CA ALA A 203 -17.44 1.68 -9.46
C ALA A 203 -16.18 1.22 -8.70
N LYS A 204 -16.26 0.25 -7.80
CA LYS A 204 -15.14 -0.12 -6.92
C LYS A 204 -13.86 -0.44 -7.68
N ARG A 205 -13.95 -1.26 -8.73
CA ARG A 205 -12.80 -1.69 -9.53
C ARG A 205 -12.20 -0.54 -10.33
N SER A 206 -13.06 0.30 -10.91
CA SER A 206 -12.62 1.46 -11.68
C SER A 206 -11.94 2.50 -10.79
N PHE A 207 -12.47 2.77 -9.60
CA PHE A 207 -11.84 3.67 -8.63
C PHE A 207 -10.49 3.12 -8.15
N GLN A 208 -10.40 1.83 -7.85
CA GLN A 208 -9.12 1.18 -7.55
C GLN A 208 -8.12 1.37 -8.68
N ALA A 209 -8.53 1.15 -9.94
CA ALA A 209 -7.66 1.27 -11.10
C ALA A 209 -7.10 2.69 -11.27
N ILE A 210 -7.97 3.70 -11.15
CA ILE A 210 -7.58 5.11 -11.28
C ILE A 210 -6.66 5.50 -10.12
N ARG A 211 -6.98 5.10 -8.88
CA ARG A 211 -6.16 5.36 -7.70
C ARG A 211 -4.76 4.79 -7.83
N ILE A 212 -4.65 3.53 -8.26
CA ILE A 212 -3.36 2.86 -8.51
C ILE A 212 -2.55 3.63 -9.57
N ALA A 213 -3.22 4.09 -10.65
CA ALA A 213 -2.57 4.84 -11.72
C ALA A 213 -2.10 6.23 -11.26
N VAL A 214 -2.92 6.95 -10.48
CA VAL A 214 -2.58 8.28 -9.93
C VAL A 214 -1.36 8.22 -9.01
N ASN A 215 -1.27 7.17 -8.19
CA ASN A 215 -0.29 7.08 -7.12
C ASN A 215 0.90 6.16 -7.44
N ASP A 216 0.92 5.52 -8.62
CA ASP A 216 1.90 4.48 -8.99
C ASP A 216 2.10 3.41 -7.90
N GLU A 217 0.96 2.95 -7.31
CA GLU A 217 1.01 2.07 -6.15
C GLU A 217 1.77 0.77 -6.42
N LEU A 218 1.52 0.12 -7.56
CA LEU A 218 2.18 -1.15 -7.89
C LEU A 218 3.65 -0.98 -8.23
N GLY A 219 4.03 0.09 -8.96
CA GLY A 219 5.44 0.41 -9.23
C GLY A 219 6.21 0.68 -7.95
N ALA A 220 5.60 1.38 -6.98
CA ALA A 220 6.19 1.61 -5.66
C ALA A 220 6.42 0.28 -4.90
N VAL A 221 5.44 -0.66 -4.94
CA VAL A 221 5.59 -1.97 -4.31
C VAL A 221 6.69 -2.79 -4.98
N GLU A 222 6.77 -2.80 -6.31
CA GLU A 222 7.84 -3.48 -7.04
C GLU A 222 9.23 -2.92 -6.69
N LYS A 223 9.34 -1.59 -6.58
CA LYS A 223 10.60 -0.93 -6.20
C LYS A 223 11.01 -1.27 -4.78
N VAL A 224 10.09 -1.15 -3.81
CA VAL A 224 10.44 -1.45 -2.42
C VAL A 224 10.79 -2.91 -2.21
N MET A 225 10.18 -3.85 -2.94
CA MET A 225 10.56 -5.27 -2.85
C MET A 225 12.02 -5.53 -3.27
N ARG A 226 12.58 -4.72 -4.20
CA ARG A 226 14.00 -4.80 -4.57
C ARG A 226 14.93 -4.18 -3.52
N ASP A 227 14.48 -3.12 -2.84
CA ASP A 227 15.33 -2.27 -1.99
C ASP A 227 15.22 -2.65 -0.50
N ALA A 228 14.06 -3.09 -0.02
CA ALA A 228 13.83 -3.39 1.41
C ALA A 228 14.63 -4.60 1.92
N ILE A 229 14.65 -5.71 1.17
CA ILE A 229 15.36 -6.92 1.60
C ILE A 229 16.89 -6.68 1.75
N PRO A 230 17.57 -6.03 0.79
CA PRO A 230 18.97 -5.64 1.00
C PRO A 230 19.21 -4.74 2.21
N ALA A 231 18.28 -3.85 2.52
CA ALA A 231 18.39 -2.90 3.63
C ALA A 231 18.25 -3.54 5.03
N LEU A 232 17.74 -4.77 5.12
CA LEU A 232 17.66 -5.48 6.40
C LEU A 232 19.04 -5.94 6.90
N ASN A 233 19.23 -5.92 8.19
CA ASN A 233 20.30 -6.66 8.88
C ASN A 233 20.04 -8.17 8.84
N PRO A 234 21.05 -9.05 8.95
CA PRO A 234 20.82 -10.48 9.17
C PRO A 234 19.89 -10.73 10.38
N GLY A 235 18.86 -11.56 10.18
CA GLY A 235 17.78 -11.75 11.16
C GLY A 235 16.75 -10.63 11.24
N GLY A 236 16.90 -9.56 10.45
CA GLY A 236 15.90 -8.50 10.31
C GLY A 236 14.70 -8.97 9.51
N ARG A 237 13.52 -8.38 9.76
CA ARG A 237 12.24 -8.83 9.19
C ARG A 237 11.54 -7.78 8.35
N LEU A 238 10.96 -8.25 7.24
CA LEU A 238 10.08 -7.46 6.39
C LEU A 238 8.65 -7.98 6.57
N ALA A 239 7.76 -7.11 7.06
CA ALA A 239 6.34 -7.35 7.25
C ALA A 239 5.55 -6.43 6.31
N ILE A 240 4.69 -7.00 5.46
CA ILE A 240 3.90 -6.23 4.48
C ILE A 240 2.44 -6.67 4.56
N ILE A 241 1.54 -5.69 4.79
CA ILE A 241 0.09 -5.86 4.65
C ILE A 241 -0.32 -5.39 3.26
N THR A 242 -1.14 -6.20 2.60
CA THR A 242 -1.72 -5.90 1.28
C THR A 242 -3.24 -5.99 1.35
N PHE A 243 -3.97 -5.21 0.52
CA PHE A 243 -5.44 -5.15 0.53
C PHE A 243 -6.10 -5.63 -0.75
N HIS A 244 -5.34 -5.85 -1.82
CA HIS A 244 -5.88 -6.43 -3.05
C HIS A 244 -4.92 -7.43 -3.71
N SER A 245 -5.47 -8.18 -4.67
CA SER A 245 -4.80 -9.31 -5.34
C SER A 245 -3.49 -8.94 -6.03
N LEU A 246 -3.41 -7.75 -6.60
CA LEU A 246 -2.23 -7.32 -7.37
C LEU A 246 -1.05 -7.03 -6.45
N GLU A 247 -1.25 -6.30 -5.35
CA GLU A 247 -0.21 -6.08 -4.33
C GLU A 247 0.26 -7.41 -3.74
N ASP A 248 -0.69 -8.26 -3.29
CA ASP A 248 -0.38 -9.55 -2.69
C ASP A 248 0.44 -10.44 -3.63
N ARG A 249 0.16 -10.37 -4.94
CA ARG A 249 0.91 -11.12 -5.96
C ARG A 249 2.35 -10.64 -6.05
N ILE A 250 2.61 -9.33 -6.11
CA ILE A 250 3.95 -8.75 -6.18
C ILE A 250 4.75 -9.14 -4.93
N VAL A 251 4.19 -8.92 -3.74
CA VAL A 251 4.85 -9.24 -2.47
C VAL A 251 5.13 -10.74 -2.34
N LYS A 252 4.14 -11.59 -2.65
CA LYS A 252 4.29 -13.06 -2.62
C LYS A 252 5.41 -13.54 -3.54
N VAL A 253 5.42 -13.05 -4.78
CA VAL A 253 6.43 -13.45 -5.78
C VAL A 253 7.79 -12.91 -5.38
N GLY A 254 7.89 -11.64 -4.97
CA GLY A 254 9.15 -11.03 -4.57
C GLY A 254 9.79 -11.72 -3.36
N MET A 255 9.00 -12.07 -2.32
CA MET A 255 9.50 -12.84 -1.18
C MET A 255 9.90 -14.28 -1.58
N ALA A 256 9.11 -14.92 -2.44
CA ALA A 256 9.42 -16.28 -2.90
C ALA A 256 10.72 -16.32 -3.73
N ASP A 257 10.91 -15.35 -4.62
CA ASP A 257 12.13 -15.25 -5.42
C ASP A 257 13.36 -14.95 -4.55
N ALA A 258 13.22 -14.11 -3.53
CA ALA A 258 14.29 -13.84 -2.56
C ALA A 258 14.62 -15.06 -1.68
N ALA A 259 13.64 -15.92 -1.41
CA ALA A 259 13.81 -17.17 -0.66
C ALA A 259 14.35 -18.32 -1.53
N LYS A 260 14.39 -18.14 -2.85
CA LYS A 260 14.82 -19.18 -3.79
C LYS A 260 16.33 -19.35 -3.71
N GLY A 261 16.74 -20.61 -3.52
CA GLY A 261 18.14 -21.02 -3.58
C GLY A 261 18.62 -21.23 -5.02
N CYS A 262 19.42 -22.27 -5.20
CA CYS A 262 19.95 -22.64 -6.51
C CYS A 262 18.85 -22.69 -7.59
N THR A 263 19.12 -22.06 -8.74
CA THR A 263 18.23 -22.03 -9.91
C THR A 263 18.71 -22.90 -11.06
N CYS A 264 19.78 -23.68 -10.87
CA CYS A 264 20.25 -24.65 -11.85
C CYS A 264 19.21 -25.77 -12.07
N PRO A 265 19.20 -26.39 -13.28
CA PRO A 265 18.40 -27.58 -13.49
C PRO A 265 18.68 -28.65 -12.44
N PRO A 266 17.66 -29.43 -11.98
CA PRO A 266 17.82 -30.39 -10.89
C PRO A 266 18.86 -31.49 -11.17
N ASN A 267 19.13 -31.80 -12.46
CA ASN A 267 20.08 -32.78 -12.91
C ASN A 267 21.51 -32.25 -13.16
N PHE A 268 21.75 -30.99 -12.83
CA PHE A 268 23.08 -30.39 -12.99
C PHE A 268 24.02 -30.90 -11.89
N PRO A 269 25.21 -31.45 -12.22
CA PRO A 269 26.07 -32.12 -11.23
C PRO A 269 26.68 -31.15 -10.21
N VAL A 270 26.83 -29.86 -10.56
CA VAL A 270 27.41 -28.84 -9.68
C VAL A 270 26.63 -27.54 -9.90
N CYS A 271 26.34 -26.83 -8.80
CA CYS A 271 25.70 -25.53 -8.90
C CYS A 271 26.63 -24.49 -9.52
N VAL A 272 26.20 -23.90 -10.65
CA VAL A 272 26.94 -22.85 -11.38
C VAL A 272 26.26 -21.49 -11.29
N CYS A 273 25.02 -21.40 -10.78
CA CYS A 273 24.29 -20.12 -10.71
C CYS A 273 24.75 -19.23 -9.55
N GLY A 274 25.39 -19.81 -8.52
CA GLY A 274 25.82 -19.07 -7.31
C GLY A 274 24.67 -18.48 -6.49
N ASN A 275 23.40 -18.70 -6.88
CA ASN A 275 22.25 -18.13 -6.20
C ASN A 275 22.03 -18.77 -4.84
N LYS A 276 21.93 -17.94 -3.80
CA LYS A 276 21.65 -18.35 -2.41
C LYS A 276 20.36 -17.70 -1.94
N PRO A 277 19.57 -18.35 -1.08
CA PRO A 277 18.45 -17.70 -0.44
C PRO A 277 18.90 -16.44 0.29
N LYS A 278 18.17 -15.34 0.11
CA LYS A 278 18.41 -14.08 0.83
C LYS A 278 17.52 -13.96 2.05
N VAL A 279 16.37 -14.63 2.02
CA VAL A 279 15.39 -14.59 3.10
C VAL A 279 14.83 -15.99 3.39
N LYS A 280 14.31 -16.14 4.60
CA LYS A 280 13.48 -17.25 5.05
C LYS A 280 12.05 -16.75 5.14
N ILE A 281 11.11 -17.46 4.53
CA ILE A 281 9.67 -17.14 4.65
C ILE A 281 9.18 -17.53 6.05
N ILE A 282 8.69 -16.56 6.81
CA ILE A 282 8.10 -16.78 8.14
C ILE A 282 6.63 -17.17 7.98
N SER A 283 5.84 -16.39 7.25
CA SER A 283 4.44 -16.68 6.98
C SER A 283 4.26 -17.44 5.66
N ARG A 284 4.19 -18.77 5.68
CA ARG A 284 3.99 -19.58 4.46
C ARG A 284 2.64 -19.29 3.79
N LYS A 285 1.58 -19.08 4.59
CA LYS A 285 0.28 -18.56 4.16
C LYS A 285 0.18 -17.11 4.62
N PRO A 286 -0.60 -16.25 3.94
CA PRO A 286 -0.84 -14.92 4.45
C PRO A 286 -1.58 -15.02 5.80
N ILE A 287 -1.19 -14.19 6.74
CA ILE A 287 -1.91 -13.97 7.99
C ILE A 287 -3.07 -13.03 7.66
N THR A 288 -4.27 -13.36 8.10
CA THR A 288 -5.49 -12.58 7.86
C THR A 288 -6.10 -12.17 9.20
N SER A 289 -6.87 -11.09 9.17
CA SER A 289 -7.50 -10.56 10.37
C SER A 289 -8.42 -11.57 11.04
N PRO A 290 -8.35 -11.72 12.36
CA PRO A 290 -9.26 -12.57 13.13
C PRO A 290 -10.70 -12.00 13.11
N ASP A 291 -11.69 -12.85 13.40
CA ASP A 291 -13.11 -12.46 13.35
C ASP A 291 -13.41 -11.28 14.29
N GLU A 292 -12.80 -11.22 15.47
CA GLU A 292 -12.94 -10.11 16.42
C GLU A 292 -12.46 -8.76 15.84
N GLU A 293 -11.42 -8.76 15.01
CA GLU A 293 -10.99 -7.56 14.31
C GLU A 293 -11.96 -7.18 13.20
N LEU A 294 -12.47 -8.18 12.45
CA LEU A 294 -13.41 -7.95 11.35
C LEU A 294 -14.73 -7.33 11.81
N GLU A 295 -15.19 -7.68 13.02
CA GLU A 295 -16.37 -7.08 13.64
C GLU A 295 -16.17 -5.59 13.93
N ARG A 296 -14.99 -5.21 14.41
CA ARG A 296 -14.66 -3.83 14.78
C ARG A 296 -14.14 -3.01 13.59
N ASN A 297 -13.46 -3.65 12.64
CA ASN A 297 -12.83 -3.01 11.49
C ASN A 297 -13.11 -3.77 10.19
N PRO A 298 -14.26 -3.55 9.53
CA PRO A 298 -14.59 -4.22 8.26
C PRO A 298 -13.58 -3.98 7.12
N ARG A 299 -12.75 -2.92 7.22
CA ARG A 299 -11.67 -2.62 6.25
C ARG A 299 -10.57 -3.66 6.26
N ALA A 300 -10.38 -4.36 7.38
CA ALA A 300 -9.41 -5.44 7.53
C ALA A 300 -9.76 -6.73 6.75
N ARG A 301 -10.99 -6.83 6.21
CA ARG A 301 -11.48 -8.05 5.52
C ARG A 301 -10.58 -8.53 4.38
N SER A 302 -9.95 -7.62 3.66
CA SER A 302 -9.09 -7.95 2.52
C SER A 302 -7.61 -7.98 2.86
N ALA A 303 -7.27 -7.65 4.11
CA ALA A 303 -5.89 -7.56 4.58
C ALA A 303 -5.20 -8.93 4.57
N LYS A 304 -3.94 -8.93 4.13
CA LYS A 304 -3.07 -10.09 4.10
C LYS A 304 -1.67 -9.67 4.52
N LEU A 305 -1.24 -10.09 5.69
CA LEU A 305 0.12 -9.88 6.16
C LEU A 305 1.05 -11.00 5.68
N ARG A 306 2.19 -10.61 5.13
CA ARG A 306 3.29 -11.52 4.79
C ARG A 306 4.56 -11.09 5.49
N VAL A 307 5.30 -12.06 6.01
CA VAL A 307 6.54 -11.83 6.76
C VAL A 307 7.66 -12.72 6.23
N CYS A 308 8.84 -12.12 6.00
CA CYS A 308 10.08 -12.85 5.76
C CYS A 308 11.20 -12.28 6.62
N GLU A 309 12.24 -13.09 6.84
CA GLU A 309 13.42 -12.78 7.65
C GLU A 309 14.68 -12.90 6.80
N LYS A 310 15.57 -11.91 6.86
CA LYS A 310 16.86 -11.94 6.15
C LYS A 310 17.79 -12.98 6.78
N ILE A 311 18.44 -13.77 5.93
CA ILE A 311 19.43 -14.80 6.30
C ILE A 311 20.81 -14.17 6.48
#